data_89f6a0167d9e66a7b82bd7ab1d3da0ee
#
_entry.id   89f6a0167d9e66a7b82bd7ab1d3da0ee
#
_cell.length_a   1.000
_cell.length_b   1.000
_cell.length_c   1.000
_cell.angle_alpha   90.00
_cell.angle_beta   90.00
_cell.angle_gamma   90.00
#
_symmetry.space_group_name_H-M   'P 1'
#
loop_
_entity.id
_entity.type
_entity.pdbx_description
1 polymer ?
#
loop_
_entity_poly.entity_id
_entity_poly.type
_entity_poly.pdbx_seq_one_letter_code
_entity_poly.pdbx_strand_id
1 'polypeptide(L)'
;DYISYFNSKFGAFTDWPFLITYTLKDCTSLDYIIYHPRTDNGTKYGAFNDFEVWVSTEEKPEFVKVKEYTLETNYVTATILNLNEPVKNVKQVRFVINAAHNNRISCAEMEFFRISANKYDYTKVFTDNTCSELREGITETDIRKMPGETYKKLATALLNGSYNPEYRVAEYRPYQNPNVMAEVNKTSTYSLRDNPTGIYVEQGEELTVLVGDTKGQNLSMIVQDLRLGYNSSKSYALKEGENTIKILSDGLVYIQNLTNEKIPLTLETEADKQAAAAKTVKIHFPFAKVNGYFDAQTGTQAEFEEVLRNAKYQDIDVLGKYVHITWTVNDYKEANTPILEVMDLMD
;
A
#
# COMPACT_ATOMS: atom_id res chain seq x y z
N ASP A 1 1.46 -15.40 -8.11
CA ASP A 1 1.06 -16.80 -7.98
C ASP A 1 1.02 -17.18 -6.51
N TYR A 2 -0.19 -17.36 -5.93
CA TYR A 2 -0.38 -17.59 -4.49
C TYR A 2 0.06 -18.97 -4.01
N ILE A 3 0.51 -19.81 -4.91
CA ILE A 3 0.78 -21.22 -4.64
C ILE A 3 2.28 -21.48 -4.47
N SER A 4 3.16 -20.56 -4.90
CA SER A 4 4.59 -20.76 -4.73
C SER A 4 5.13 -19.93 -3.58
N TYR A 5 5.53 -20.59 -2.54
CA TYR A 5 6.26 -20.00 -1.42
C TYR A 5 7.29 -20.99 -0.88
N PHE A 6 8.38 -20.45 -0.37
CA PHE A 6 9.32 -21.23 0.43
C PHE A 6 8.71 -21.47 1.81
N ASN A 7 8.86 -22.69 2.33
CA ASN A 7 8.49 -23.04 3.70
C ASN A 7 9.55 -23.96 4.29
N SER A 8 9.92 -23.72 5.55
CA SER A 8 10.72 -24.67 6.30
C SER A 8 9.95 -25.98 6.48
N LYS A 9 10.65 -27.09 6.79
CA LYS A 9 10.08 -28.42 6.86
C LYS A 9 8.80 -28.45 7.71
N PHE A 10 7.72 -28.96 7.14
CA PHE A 10 6.42 -29.05 7.80
C PHE A 10 6.50 -29.97 9.02
N GLY A 11 5.99 -29.52 10.18
CA GLY A 11 5.93 -30.30 11.41
C GLY A 11 7.21 -30.30 12.26
N ALA A 12 8.28 -29.64 11.84
CA ALA A 12 9.50 -29.45 12.63
C ALA A 12 9.67 -27.98 13.02
N PHE A 13 10.15 -27.74 14.25
CA PHE A 13 10.61 -26.41 14.64
C PHE A 13 11.88 -26.07 13.87
N THR A 14 12.06 -24.79 13.55
CA THR A 14 13.25 -24.31 12.88
C THR A 14 14.38 -24.14 13.89
N ASP A 15 15.57 -24.66 13.56
CA ASP A 15 16.79 -24.35 14.31
C ASP A 15 17.26 -22.94 13.95
N TRP A 16 17.47 -22.12 14.95
CA TRP A 16 17.89 -20.73 14.79
C TRP A 16 19.39 -20.55 14.91
N PRO A 17 20.03 -19.61 14.20
CA PRO A 17 19.45 -18.80 13.13
C PRO A 17 19.25 -19.60 11.84
N PHE A 18 18.20 -19.27 11.09
CA PHE A 18 17.98 -19.87 9.77
C PHE A 18 18.51 -18.93 8.68
N LEU A 19 19.17 -19.51 7.68
CA LEU A 19 19.85 -18.75 6.64
C LEU A 19 19.15 -18.93 5.28
N ILE A 20 18.81 -17.81 4.63
CA ILE A 20 18.37 -17.79 3.23
C ILE A 20 19.34 -16.90 2.45
N THR A 21 19.88 -17.40 1.36
CA THR A 21 20.83 -16.64 0.53
C THR A 21 20.31 -16.56 -0.91
N TYR A 22 20.24 -15.36 -1.43
CA TYR A 22 19.91 -15.07 -2.82
C TYR A 22 21.17 -14.62 -3.56
N THR A 23 21.39 -15.15 -4.76
CA THR A 23 22.44 -14.69 -5.68
C THR A 23 21.82 -13.74 -6.69
N LEU A 24 22.34 -12.53 -6.77
CA LEU A 24 21.85 -11.51 -7.68
C LEU A 24 22.72 -11.46 -8.95
N LYS A 25 22.07 -11.28 -10.08
CA LYS A 25 22.75 -11.03 -11.38
C LYS A 25 22.72 -9.53 -11.67
N ASP A 26 23.85 -9.00 -12.12
CA ASP A 26 23.98 -7.62 -12.61
C ASP A 26 23.48 -6.53 -11.64
N CYS A 27 23.59 -6.80 -10.33
CA CYS A 27 23.17 -5.86 -9.29
C CYS A 27 24.24 -4.80 -9.04
N THR A 28 24.09 -3.66 -9.71
CA THR A 28 25.02 -2.51 -9.56
C THR A 28 24.78 -1.71 -8.27
N SER A 29 23.56 -1.74 -7.73
CA SER A 29 23.19 -1.14 -6.43
C SER A 29 22.00 -1.89 -5.86
N LEU A 30 21.96 -2.05 -4.55
CA LEU A 30 20.81 -2.51 -3.77
C LEU A 30 20.45 -1.42 -2.77
N ASP A 31 19.25 -0.87 -2.89
CA ASP A 31 18.78 0.25 -2.06
C ASP A 31 17.71 -0.21 -1.06
N TYR A 32 16.81 -1.06 -1.49
CA TYR A 32 15.76 -1.64 -0.66
C TYR A 32 15.33 -3.01 -1.18
N ILE A 33 14.64 -3.75 -0.33
CA ILE A 33 14.11 -5.08 -0.61
C ILE A 33 12.62 -5.04 -0.29
N ILE A 34 11.77 -5.72 -1.08
CA ILE A 34 10.39 -5.98 -0.69
C ILE A 34 10.27 -7.44 -0.28
N TYR A 35 9.88 -7.64 0.96
CA TYR A 35 9.57 -8.95 1.53
C TYR A 35 8.07 -9.21 1.41
N HIS A 36 7.70 -10.27 0.72
CA HIS A 36 6.33 -10.77 0.62
C HIS A 36 6.16 -12.00 1.52
N PRO A 37 5.51 -11.86 2.67
CA PRO A 37 5.21 -13.00 3.52
C PRO A 37 4.16 -13.89 2.87
N ARG A 38 4.06 -15.12 3.33
CA ARG A 38 3.01 -16.05 2.94
C ARG A 38 1.65 -15.53 3.39
N THR A 39 0.65 -15.52 2.49
CA THR A 39 -0.68 -14.96 2.75
C THR A 39 -1.83 -15.95 2.54
N ASP A 40 -1.55 -17.20 2.14
CA ASP A 40 -2.57 -18.19 1.87
C ASP A 40 -3.41 -18.50 3.12
N ASN A 41 -4.72 -18.55 2.95
CA ASN A 41 -5.69 -18.75 4.02
C ASN A 41 -5.57 -17.75 5.21
N GLY A 42 -5.05 -16.55 4.97
CA GLY A 42 -4.83 -15.56 6.01
C GLY A 42 -3.78 -15.99 7.04
N THR A 43 -2.95 -16.98 6.74
CA THR A 43 -1.95 -17.49 7.67
C THR A 43 -0.70 -16.62 7.68
N LYS A 44 -0.27 -16.25 8.86
CA LYS A 44 0.99 -15.54 9.12
C LYS A 44 2.13 -16.49 9.49
N TYR A 45 1.90 -17.80 9.34
CA TYR A 45 2.87 -18.82 9.72
C TYR A 45 4.18 -18.69 8.94
N GLY A 46 5.25 -18.51 9.68
CA GLY A 46 6.58 -18.37 9.11
C GLY A 46 6.95 -16.96 8.66
N ALA A 47 6.11 -15.95 8.94
CA ALA A 47 6.49 -14.56 8.69
C ALA A 47 7.71 -14.18 9.53
N PHE A 48 8.69 -13.53 8.91
CA PHE A 48 9.94 -13.12 9.57
C PHE A 48 9.64 -12.09 10.67
N ASN A 49 10.21 -12.32 11.85
CA ASN A 49 10.08 -11.41 12.99
C ASN A 49 11.39 -10.68 13.26
N ASP A 50 12.41 -11.41 13.70
CA ASP A 50 13.73 -10.85 14.01
C ASP A 50 14.75 -11.42 13.03
N PHE A 51 15.42 -10.56 12.27
CA PHE A 51 16.39 -11.00 11.28
C PHE A 51 17.39 -9.91 10.91
N GLU A 52 18.51 -10.33 10.36
CA GLU A 52 19.55 -9.47 9.84
C GLU A 52 19.68 -9.65 8.31
N VAL A 53 20.01 -8.59 7.63
CA VAL A 53 20.39 -8.60 6.21
C VAL A 53 21.89 -8.43 6.10
N TRP A 54 22.51 -9.39 5.42
CA TRP A 54 23.94 -9.42 5.13
C TRP A 54 24.15 -9.43 3.63
N VAL A 55 25.21 -8.81 3.15
CA VAL A 55 25.55 -8.79 1.73
C VAL A 55 26.98 -9.20 1.50
N SER A 56 27.25 -9.83 0.35
CA SER A 56 28.58 -9.92 -0.24
C SER A 56 28.61 -9.13 -1.53
N THR A 57 29.74 -8.49 -1.79
CA THR A 57 29.91 -7.67 -2.99
C THR A 57 31.09 -8.18 -3.81
N GLU A 58 31.27 -7.60 -5.00
CA GLU A 58 32.43 -7.91 -5.83
C GLU A 58 33.75 -7.56 -5.15
N GLU A 59 33.76 -6.48 -4.35
CA GLU A 59 34.95 -5.99 -3.63
C GLU A 59 35.16 -6.68 -2.28
N LYS A 60 34.07 -7.15 -1.65
CA LYS A 60 34.06 -7.86 -0.36
C LYS A 60 33.29 -9.16 -0.50
N PRO A 61 33.96 -10.27 -0.82
CA PRO A 61 33.30 -11.58 -0.99
C PRO A 61 32.72 -12.17 0.31
N GLU A 62 33.26 -11.81 1.46
CA GLU A 62 32.68 -12.19 2.75
C GLU A 62 31.40 -11.41 3.04
N PHE A 63 30.47 -12.05 3.75
CA PHE A 63 29.22 -11.41 4.14
C PHE A 63 29.43 -10.36 5.22
N VAL A 64 28.89 -9.17 4.98
CA VAL A 64 28.88 -8.04 5.91
C VAL A 64 27.44 -7.70 6.26
N LYS A 65 27.14 -7.58 7.57
CA LYS A 65 25.82 -7.11 8.03
C LYS A 65 25.59 -5.65 7.60
N VAL A 66 24.44 -5.42 6.95
CA VAL A 66 24.04 -4.07 6.49
C VAL A 66 22.89 -3.52 7.30
N LYS A 67 22.01 -4.37 7.80
CA LYS A 67 20.88 -3.95 8.64
C LYS A 67 20.26 -5.10 9.42
N GLU A 68 19.58 -4.77 10.50
CA GLU A 68 18.71 -5.66 11.26
C GLU A 68 17.28 -5.12 11.28
N TYR A 69 16.32 -6.03 11.40
CA TYR A 69 14.90 -5.73 11.39
C TYR A 69 14.18 -6.53 12.45
N THR A 70 13.22 -5.89 13.12
CA THR A 70 12.20 -6.56 13.91
C THR A 70 10.85 -6.20 13.31
N LEU A 71 10.17 -7.18 12.71
CA LEU A 71 8.86 -7.01 12.10
C LEU A 71 7.77 -7.54 13.00
N GLU A 72 6.64 -6.85 12.99
CA GLU A 72 5.43 -7.36 13.61
C GLU A 72 4.88 -8.53 12.79
N THR A 73 4.81 -9.71 13.39
CA THR A 73 4.31 -10.91 12.70
C THR A 73 2.79 -11.02 12.63
N ASN A 74 2.11 -10.01 13.17
CA ASN A 74 0.64 -9.95 13.16
C ASN A 74 0.08 -9.43 11.85
N TYR A 75 0.90 -8.84 11.00
CA TYR A 75 0.49 -8.51 9.64
C TYR A 75 1.04 -9.48 8.65
N VAL A 76 0.25 -9.68 7.61
CA VAL A 76 0.69 -10.47 6.48
C VAL A 76 0.57 -9.58 5.24
N THR A 77 1.42 -8.57 5.16
CA THR A 77 1.49 -7.66 4.01
C THR A 77 2.91 -7.57 3.47
N ALA A 78 3.04 -7.20 2.21
CA ALA A 78 4.33 -6.89 1.65
C ALA A 78 4.99 -5.75 2.44
N THR A 79 6.27 -5.92 2.79
CA THR A 79 7.00 -4.98 3.64
C THR A 79 8.25 -4.51 2.94
N ILE A 80 8.47 -3.19 2.92
CA ILE A 80 9.68 -2.59 2.39
C ILE A 80 10.78 -2.60 3.45
N LEU A 81 11.87 -3.24 3.14
CA LEU A 81 13.09 -3.31 3.94
C LEU A 81 14.10 -2.30 3.37
N ASN A 82 14.04 -1.07 3.86
CA ASN A 82 14.99 -0.04 3.45
C ASN A 82 16.35 -0.29 4.06
N LEU A 83 17.41 -0.31 3.26
CA LEU A 83 18.77 -0.33 3.76
C LEU A 83 19.17 1.06 4.30
N ASN A 84 20.16 1.11 5.19
CA ASN A 84 20.62 2.40 5.73
C ASN A 84 21.27 3.26 4.64
N GLU A 85 22.02 2.61 3.75
CA GLU A 85 22.67 3.22 2.58
C GLU A 85 22.64 2.22 1.43
N PRO A 86 22.66 2.71 0.17
CA PRO A 86 22.78 1.84 -0.99
C PRO A 86 24.08 1.02 -0.98
N VAL A 87 23.97 -0.27 -1.23
CA VAL A 87 25.14 -1.15 -1.34
C VAL A 87 25.44 -1.44 -2.79
N LYS A 88 26.67 -1.11 -3.23
CA LYS A 88 27.10 -1.27 -4.64
C LYS A 88 27.60 -2.67 -4.94
N ASN A 89 27.45 -3.09 -6.20
CA ASN A 89 28.02 -4.31 -6.78
C ASN A 89 27.71 -5.59 -5.97
N VAL A 90 26.46 -5.70 -5.47
CA VAL A 90 26.01 -6.82 -4.64
C VAL A 90 25.99 -8.10 -5.45
N LYS A 91 26.61 -9.15 -4.96
CA LYS A 91 26.59 -10.51 -5.53
C LYS A 91 25.61 -11.41 -4.81
N GLN A 92 25.57 -11.35 -3.49
CA GLN A 92 24.65 -12.15 -2.70
C GLN A 92 24.04 -11.33 -1.57
N VAL A 93 22.79 -11.64 -1.27
CA VAL A 93 22.07 -11.15 -0.10
C VAL A 93 21.70 -12.35 0.77
N ARG A 94 22.04 -12.28 2.05
CA ARG A 94 21.72 -13.31 3.05
C ARG A 94 20.85 -12.74 4.13
N PHE A 95 19.75 -13.42 4.40
CA PHE A 95 18.92 -13.19 5.57
C PHE A 95 19.35 -14.17 6.65
N VAL A 96 19.74 -13.65 7.81
CA VAL A 96 20.02 -14.40 9.03
C VAL A 96 18.82 -14.22 9.92
N ILE A 97 17.92 -15.20 9.94
CA ILE A 97 16.62 -15.10 10.59
C ILE A 97 16.73 -15.72 11.97
N ASN A 98 16.53 -14.91 13.01
CA ASN A 98 16.65 -15.27 14.42
C ASN A 98 15.32 -15.68 15.04
N ALA A 99 14.20 -15.15 14.52
CA ALA A 99 12.85 -15.50 14.93
C ALA A 99 11.84 -15.33 13.80
N ALA A 100 10.83 -16.17 13.79
CA ALA A 100 9.69 -16.05 12.90
C ALA A 100 8.42 -16.62 13.55
N HIS A 101 7.27 -16.21 13.05
CA HIS A 101 5.98 -16.60 13.62
C HIS A 101 5.80 -18.13 13.64
N ASN A 102 5.38 -18.66 14.80
CA ASN A 102 5.21 -20.09 15.04
C ASN A 102 6.47 -20.96 14.83
N ASN A 103 7.66 -20.41 15.05
CA ASN A 103 8.95 -21.11 14.91
C ASN A 103 9.09 -21.83 13.55
N ARG A 104 8.59 -21.24 12.50
CA ARG A 104 8.69 -21.71 11.10
C ARG A 104 9.15 -20.53 10.24
N ILE A 105 9.55 -20.83 9.03
CA ILE A 105 9.93 -19.80 8.06
C ILE A 105 9.19 -20.05 6.77
N SER A 106 8.57 -19.01 6.25
CA SER A 106 7.99 -19.00 4.93
C SER A 106 8.18 -17.61 4.26
N CYS A 107 8.29 -17.62 2.96
CA CYS A 107 8.41 -16.42 2.15
C CYS A 107 7.73 -16.71 0.81
N ALA A 108 6.81 -15.85 0.38
CA ALA A 108 6.19 -15.98 -0.93
C ALA A 108 7.13 -15.43 -2.01
N GLU A 109 7.69 -14.25 -1.78
CA GLU A 109 8.59 -13.61 -2.75
C GLU A 109 9.57 -12.67 -2.03
N MET A 110 10.70 -12.42 -2.68
CA MET A 110 11.69 -11.45 -2.24
C MET A 110 12.17 -10.69 -3.47
N GLU A 111 11.89 -9.40 -3.50
CA GLU A 111 12.25 -8.52 -4.61
C GLU A 111 13.37 -7.57 -4.20
N PHE A 112 14.32 -7.31 -5.11
CA PHE A 112 15.52 -6.51 -4.85
C PHE A 112 15.53 -5.30 -5.77
N PHE A 113 15.67 -4.10 -5.21
CA PHE A 113 15.52 -2.86 -5.94
C PHE A 113 16.71 -1.91 -5.81
N ARG A 114 16.94 -1.15 -6.88
CA ARG A 114 17.80 0.02 -6.87
C ARG A 114 17.01 1.28 -7.17
N ILE A 115 17.39 2.38 -6.54
CA ILE A 115 16.90 3.71 -6.87
C ILE A 115 17.87 4.30 -7.90
N SER A 116 17.37 4.82 -9.01
CA SER A 116 18.24 5.46 -10.00
C SER A 116 18.94 6.68 -9.41
N ALA A 117 20.26 6.70 -9.45
CA ALA A 117 21.06 7.82 -8.97
C ALA A 117 20.80 9.14 -9.73
N ASN A 118 20.23 9.05 -10.93
CA ASN A 118 19.90 10.19 -11.79
C ASN A 118 18.42 10.53 -11.81
N LYS A 119 17.67 10.21 -10.74
CA LYS A 119 16.26 10.56 -10.66
C LYS A 119 16.13 12.09 -10.60
N TYR A 120 15.37 12.63 -11.54
CA TYR A 120 15.06 14.06 -11.52
C TYR A 120 14.28 14.40 -10.25
N ASP A 121 14.66 15.48 -9.60
CA ASP A 121 13.96 15.98 -8.42
C ASP A 121 12.74 16.78 -8.86
N TYR A 122 11.60 16.10 -8.87
CA TYR A 122 10.31 16.68 -9.27
C TYR A 122 9.82 17.74 -8.28
N THR A 123 10.35 17.80 -7.06
CA THR A 123 9.99 18.85 -6.11
C THR A 123 10.51 20.25 -6.52
N LYS A 124 11.32 20.35 -7.56
CA LYS A 124 11.66 21.63 -8.22
C LYS A 124 10.47 22.24 -8.95
N VAL A 125 9.52 21.45 -9.38
CA VAL A 125 8.34 21.84 -10.13
C VAL A 125 7.06 21.70 -9.30
N PHE A 126 6.95 20.63 -8.53
CA PHE A 126 5.80 20.36 -7.68
C PHE A 126 6.09 20.70 -6.21
N THR A 127 5.04 20.88 -5.42
CA THR A 127 5.16 21.24 -3.99
C THR A 127 5.75 20.12 -3.14
N ASP A 128 5.43 18.86 -3.48
CA ASP A 128 5.87 17.65 -2.76
C ASP A 128 6.03 16.43 -3.70
N ASN A 129 6.39 15.29 -3.13
CA ASN A 129 6.60 14.02 -3.85
C ASN A 129 5.29 13.44 -4.44
N THR A 130 4.11 13.93 -4.06
CA THR A 130 2.84 13.49 -4.67
C THR A 130 2.60 14.14 -6.02
N CYS A 131 3.33 15.20 -6.35
CA CYS A 131 3.17 15.96 -7.59
C CYS A 131 1.71 16.41 -7.84
N SER A 132 0.94 16.64 -6.77
CA SER A 132 -0.47 17.00 -6.87
C SER A 132 -0.70 18.51 -7.09
N GLU A 133 0.32 19.32 -6.84
CA GLU A 133 0.27 20.78 -6.96
C GLU A 133 1.57 21.33 -7.52
N LEU A 134 1.49 22.36 -8.35
CA LEU A 134 2.66 23.07 -8.84
C LEU A 134 3.16 24.10 -7.82
N ARG A 135 4.47 24.31 -7.78
CA ARG A 135 5.03 25.46 -7.08
C ARG A 135 4.57 26.77 -7.74
N GLU A 136 4.47 27.81 -6.94
CA GLU A 136 4.20 29.16 -7.43
C GLU A 136 5.26 29.60 -8.47
N GLY A 137 4.79 30.21 -9.54
CA GLY A 137 5.66 30.75 -10.58
C GLY A 137 6.17 29.75 -11.63
N ILE A 138 5.77 28.49 -11.57
CA ILE A 138 6.10 27.50 -12.61
C ILE A 138 5.45 27.89 -13.93
N THR A 139 6.24 27.82 -15.00
CA THR A 139 5.86 28.17 -16.36
C THR A 139 5.88 26.94 -17.29
N GLU A 140 5.25 27.08 -18.48
CA GLU A 140 5.38 26.05 -19.53
C GLU A 140 6.84 25.77 -19.91
N THR A 141 7.71 26.78 -19.84
CA THR A 141 9.14 26.60 -20.16
C THR A 141 9.82 25.68 -19.14
N ASP A 142 9.46 25.77 -17.87
CA ASP A 142 10.00 24.91 -16.81
C ASP A 142 9.48 23.48 -16.99
N ILE A 143 8.21 23.31 -17.33
CA ILE A 143 7.59 22.01 -17.61
C ILE A 143 8.28 21.32 -18.80
N ARG A 144 8.58 22.06 -19.88
CA ARG A 144 9.26 21.50 -21.06
C ARG A 144 10.66 20.95 -20.75
N LYS A 145 11.37 21.55 -19.80
CA LYS A 145 12.72 21.11 -19.37
C LYS A 145 12.72 19.88 -18.47
N MET A 146 11.58 19.58 -17.85
CA MET A 146 11.43 18.43 -16.97
C MET A 146 11.46 17.12 -17.77
N PRO A 147 12.09 16.05 -17.29
CA PRO A 147 12.00 14.73 -17.92
C PRO A 147 10.67 14.06 -17.60
N GLY A 148 10.34 12.99 -18.35
CA GLY A 148 9.17 12.14 -18.10
C GLY A 148 7.88 12.71 -18.67
N GLU A 149 7.33 12.04 -19.68
CA GLU A 149 6.13 12.51 -20.38
C GLU A 149 4.89 12.54 -19.47
N THR A 150 4.76 11.57 -18.55
CA THR A 150 3.65 11.54 -17.59
C THR A 150 3.68 12.76 -16.67
N TYR A 151 4.85 13.14 -16.17
CA TYR A 151 5.01 14.33 -15.31
C TYR A 151 4.80 15.63 -16.06
N LYS A 152 5.25 15.73 -17.31
CA LYS A 152 4.96 16.90 -18.15
C LYS A 152 3.46 17.04 -18.40
N LYS A 153 2.79 15.95 -18.74
CA LYS A 153 1.34 15.91 -18.95
C LYS A 153 0.60 16.34 -17.69
N LEU A 154 1.01 15.82 -16.54
CA LEU A 154 0.43 16.16 -15.24
C LEU A 154 0.63 17.65 -14.92
N ALA A 155 1.88 18.15 -15.01
CA ALA A 155 2.19 19.55 -14.74
C ALA A 155 1.44 20.50 -15.69
N THR A 156 1.33 20.14 -16.96
CA THR A 156 0.55 20.91 -17.95
C THR A 156 -0.93 20.94 -17.59
N ALA A 157 -1.50 19.80 -17.20
CA ALA A 157 -2.90 19.72 -16.81
C ALA A 157 -3.21 20.51 -15.53
N LEU A 158 -2.28 20.52 -14.57
CA LEU A 158 -2.38 21.35 -13.37
C LEU A 158 -2.24 22.84 -13.71
N LEU A 159 -1.29 23.22 -14.56
CA LEU A 159 -1.04 24.62 -14.94
C LEU A 159 -2.26 25.25 -15.62
N ASN A 160 -2.93 24.51 -16.48
CA ASN A 160 -4.11 25.01 -17.22
C ASN A 160 -5.45 24.70 -16.54
N GLY A 161 -5.45 24.10 -15.33
CA GLY A 161 -6.65 23.81 -14.57
C GLY A 161 -7.53 22.67 -15.13
N SER A 162 -7.01 21.85 -16.05
CA SER A 162 -7.76 20.72 -16.64
C SER A 162 -7.61 19.39 -15.89
N TYR A 163 -6.76 19.33 -14.86
CA TYR A 163 -6.61 18.15 -14.04
C TYR A 163 -7.74 18.02 -13.02
N ASN A 164 -8.44 16.88 -13.01
CA ASN A 164 -9.41 16.59 -11.96
C ASN A 164 -8.72 15.75 -10.85
N PRO A 165 -8.48 16.33 -9.66
CA PRO A 165 -7.86 15.61 -8.52
C PRO A 165 -8.83 14.71 -7.76
N GLU A 166 -10.15 14.81 -7.98
CA GLU A 166 -11.17 14.08 -7.27
C GLU A 166 -10.90 12.55 -7.31
N TYR A 167 -10.93 11.90 -6.15
CA TYR A 167 -10.52 10.52 -5.91
C TYR A 167 -9.05 10.20 -6.25
N ARG A 168 -8.38 11.02 -7.07
CA ARG A 168 -6.98 10.79 -7.44
C ARG A 168 -5.99 11.31 -6.43
N VAL A 169 -6.35 12.35 -5.68
CA VAL A 169 -5.49 12.93 -4.63
C VAL A 169 -6.25 12.89 -3.32
N ALA A 170 -5.74 12.16 -2.34
CA ALA A 170 -6.37 12.07 -1.02
C ALA A 170 -5.35 11.84 0.09
N GLU A 171 -5.78 12.12 1.31
CA GLU A 171 -5.07 11.82 2.53
C GLU A 171 -5.65 10.55 3.16
N TYR A 172 -4.77 9.58 3.44
CA TYR A 172 -5.15 8.27 3.96
C TYR A 172 -4.73 8.14 5.42
N ARG A 173 -5.74 8.15 6.29
CA ARG A 173 -5.56 8.07 7.73
C ARG A 173 -5.06 6.70 8.19
N PRO A 174 -4.37 6.63 9.35
CA PRO A 174 -4.05 5.36 9.97
C PRO A 174 -5.30 4.71 10.60
N TYR A 175 -5.30 3.36 10.60
CA TYR A 175 -6.21 2.53 11.38
C TYR A 175 -5.42 1.62 12.29
N GLN A 176 -6.00 1.29 13.45
CA GLN A 176 -5.39 0.29 14.31
C GLN A 176 -5.39 -1.07 13.61
N ASN A 177 -4.26 -1.76 13.69
CA ASN A 177 -4.11 -3.10 13.14
C ASN A 177 -5.18 -4.04 13.68
N PRO A 178 -6.02 -4.66 12.83
CA PRO A 178 -7.09 -5.55 13.25
C PRO A 178 -6.60 -6.78 14.04
N ASN A 179 -5.37 -7.22 13.81
CA ASN A 179 -4.80 -8.32 14.59
C ASN A 179 -4.55 -7.94 16.04
N VAL A 180 -4.14 -6.70 16.32
CA VAL A 180 -4.02 -6.19 17.70
C VAL A 180 -5.38 -6.17 18.37
N MET A 181 -6.42 -5.70 17.66
CA MET A 181 -7.79 -5.69 18.19
C MET A 181 -8.30 -7.10 18.43
N ALA A 182 -8.08 -8.03 17.51
CA ALA A 182 -8.48 -9.42 17.65
C ALA A 182 -7.80 -10.10 18.84
N GLU A 183 -6.53 -9.81 19.09
CA GLU A 183 -5.80 -10.33 20.25
C GLU A 183 -6.36 -9.81 21.57
N VAL A 184 -6.65 -8.51 21.64
CA VAL A 184 -7.28 -7.89 22.82
C VAL A 184 -8.66 -8.48 23.07
N ASN A 185 -9.47 -8.63 22.02
CA ASN A 185 -10.84 -9.12 22.10
C ASN A 185 -10.95 -10.63 22.18
N LYS A 186 -9.84 -11.38 22.05
CA LYS A 186 -9.79 -12.85 22.01
C LYS A 186 -10.66 -13.43 20.89
N THR A 187 -10.69 -12.75 19.76
CA THR A 187 -11.41 -13.18 18.55
C THR A 187 -10.45 -13.69 17.48
N SER A 188 -10.98 -14.28 16.43
CA SER A 188 -10.20 -14.55 15.22
C SER A 188 -9.80 -13.24 14.55
N THR A 189 -8.66 -13.24 13.88
CA THR A 189 -8.25 -12.10 13.05
C THR A 189 -9.26 -11.89 11.92
N TYR A 190 -9.55 -10.64 11.63
CA TYR A 190 -10.41 -10.24 10.53
C TYR A 190 -9.64 -9.27 9.64
N SER A 191 -9.99 -9.25 8.37
CA SER A 191 -9.44 -8.26 7.46
C SER A 191 -10.06 -6.91 7.73
N LEU A 192 -9.23 -5.92 7.73
CA LEU A 192 -9.65 -4.56 7.74
C LEU A 192 -9.39 -3.96 6.39
N ARG A 193 -10.25 -3.23 5.99
CA ARG A 193 -10.06 -2.42 4.90
C ARG A 193 -9.96 -1.05 5.23
N ASP A 194 -9.61 -0.32 4.78
CA ASP A 194 -9.43 0.58 5.06
C ASP A 194 -9.65 1.83 4.55
N ASN A 195 -8.99 2.42 3.71
CA ASN A 195 -9.22 3.66 3.03
C ASN A 195 -9.60 3.32 1.58
N PRO A 196 -10.89 3.33 1.19
CA PRO A 196 -11.26 3.24 -0.21
C PRO A 196 -10.72 4.45 -0.95
N THR A 197 -10.25 4.23 -2.16
CA THR A 197 -9.67 5.31 -2.97
C THR A 197 -10.64 5.86 -4.00
N GLY A 198 -11.67 5.11 -4.34
CA GLY A 198 -12.52 5.40 -5.50
C GLY A 198 -11.82 5.12 -6.84
N ILE A 199 -10.65 4.50 -6.82
CA ILE A 199 -9.92 4.07 -8.02
C ILE A 199 -10.25 2.61 -8.29
N TYR A 200 -10.35 2.23 -9.58
CA TYR A 200 -10.38 0.86 -10.01
C TYR A 200 -9.29 0.56 -11.03
N VAL A 201 -8.89 -0.68 -11.09
CA VAL A 201 -7.80 -1.15 -11.95
C VAL A 201 -8.16 -2.45 -12.65
N GLU A 202 -7.50 -2.71 -13.78
CA GLU A 202 -7.65 -3.93 -14.57
C GLU A 202 -6.32 -4.68 -14.65
N GLN A 203 -6.39 -6.00 -14.67
CA GLN A 203 -5.22 -6.86 -14.78
C GLN A 203 -4.37 -6.52 -16.00
N GLY A 204 -3.07 -6.43 -15.78
CA GLY A 204 -2.08 -6.20 -16.85
C GLY A 204 -1.75 -4.73 -17.09
N GLU A 205 -2.53 -3.79 -16.56
CA GLU A 205 -2.16 -2.38 -16.64
C GLU A 205 -1.03 -2.01 -15.67
N GLU A 206 -0.39 -0.89 -15.96
CA GLU A 206 0.63 -0.29 -15.11
C GLU A 206 0.04 0.94 -14.43
N LEU A 207 0.07 0.95 -13.10
CA LEU A 207 -0.43 2.04 -12.28
C LEU A 207 0.72 2.82 -11.67
N THR A 208 0.73 4.13 -11.87
CA THR A 208 1.63 5.03 -11.14
C THR A 208 0.96 5.51 -9.86
N VAL A 209 1.65 5.35 -8.73
CA VAL A 209 1.21 5.82 -7.41
C VAL A 209 2.30 6.71 -6.84
N LEU A 210 1.99 7.97 -6.58
CA LEU A 210 2.89 8.95 -5.99
C LEU A 210 2.54 9.12 -4.51
N VAL A 211 3.47 8.77 -3.65
CA VAL A 211 3.29 8.75 -2.20
C VAL A 211 4.08 9.89 -1.57
N GLY A 212 3.43 10.68 -0.75
CA GLY A 212 4.06 11.74 0.04
C GLY A 212 4.93 11.18 1.16
N ASP A 213 5.30 12.05 2.10
CA ASP A 213 6.02 11.64 3.31
C ASP A 213 5.22 10.57 4.05
N THR A 214 5.81 9.37 4.16
CA THR A 214 5.18 8.22 4.82
C THR A 214 5.14 8.36 6.35
N LYS A 215 5.86 9.31 6.92
CA LYS A 215 5.97 9.49 8.39
C LYS A 215 6.37 8.19 9.11
N GLY A 216 7.16 7.36 8.42
CA GLY A 216 7.61 6.06 8.93
C GLY A 216 6.55 4.95 8.91
N GLN A 217 5.37 5.19 8.31
CA GLN A 217 4.34 4.18 8.17
C GLN A 217 4.69 3.14 7.10
N ASN A 218 4.37 1.88 7.37
CA ASN A 218 4.35 0.82 6.39
C ASN A 218 3.02 0.87 5.63
N LEU A 219 3.09 1.27 4.37
CA LEU A 219 1.91 1.40 3.53
C LEU A 219 1.81 0.26 2.54
N SER A 220 0.60 -0.20 2.28
CA SER A 220 0.32 -1.06 1.15
C SER A 220 -0.94 -0.62 0.40
N MET A 221 -0.92 -0.86 -0.90
CA MET A 221 -2.10 -0.77 -1.75
C MET A 221 -2.69 -2.16 -1.91
N ILE A 222 -3.99 -2.30 -1.71
CA ILE A 222 -4.72 -3.54 -1.92
C ILE A 222 -5.61 -3.38 -3.16
N VAL A 223 -5.55 -4.35 -4.05
CA VAL A 223 -6.52 -4.51 -5.15
C VAL A 223 -7.42 -5.69 -4.84
N GLN A 224 -8.72 -5.47 -4.81
CA GLN A 224 -9.69 -6.48 -4.44
C GLN A 224 -10.87 -6.54 -5.39
N ASP A 225 -11.14 -7.73 -5.90
CA ASP A 225 -12.41 -8.11 -6.55
C ASP A 225 -13.20 -8.97 -5.57
N LEU A 226 -14.30 -8.46 -5.05
CA LEU A 226 -15.13 -9.16 -4.05
C LEU A 226 -15.77 -10.43 -4.58
N ARG A 227 -15.99 -10.55 -5.89
CA ARG A 227 -16.54 -11.78 -6.52
C ARG A 227 -15.63 -12.97 -6.34
N LEU A 228 -14.32 -12.72 -6.25
CA LEU A 228 -13.31 -13.76 -6.04
C LEU A 228 -13.07 -14.04 -4.55
N GLY A 229 -13.76 -13.32 -3.67
CA GLY A 229 -13.62 -13.39 -2.22
C GLY A 229 -12.38 -12.67 -1.67
N TYR A 230 -12.36 -12.48 -0.37
CA TYR A 230 -11.31 -11.71 0.32
C TYR A 230 -9.90 -12.29 0.18
N ASN A 231 -9.77 -13.61 -0.02
CA ASN A 231 -8.48 -14.26 -0.17
C ASN A 231 -7.82 -14.04 -1.54
N SER A 232 -8.52 -13.43 -2.47
CA SER A 232 -8.02 -13.14 -3.81
C SER A 232 -7.34 -11.76 -3.93
N SER A 233 -7.40 -10.94 -2.89
CA SER A 233 -6.80 -9.62 -2.90
C SER A 233 -5.29 -9.66 -3.22
N LYS A 234 -4.81 -8.67 -3.96
CA LYS A 234 -3.39 -8.46 -4.25
C LYS A 234 -2.89 -7.29 -3.44
N SER A 235 -1.77 -7.49 -2.73
CA SER A 235 -1.14 -6.45 -1.93
C SER A 235 0.15 -5.98 -2.60
N TYR A 236 0.34 -4.67 -2.63
CA TYR A 236 1.52 -4.02 -3.18
C TYR A 236 2.09 -3.06 -2.14
N ALA A 237 3.34 -3.25 -1.75
CA ALA A 237 4.00 -2.34 -0.82
C ALA A 237 4.22 -0.97 -1.49
N LEU A 238 3.97 0.10 -0.75
CA LEU A 238 4.18 1.46 -1.22
C LEU A 238 5.31 2.13 -0.45
N LYS A 239 6.22 2.78 -1.19
CA LYS A 239 7.28 3.62 -0.64
C LYS A 239 7.03 5.08 -0.96
N GLU A 240 7.67 5.96 -0.22
CA GLU A 240 7.67 7.40 -0.52
C GLU A 240 8.15 7.67 -1.96
N GLY A 241 7.51 8.62 -2.61
CA GLY A 241 7.74 9.01 -4.00
C GLY A 241 7.03 8.11 -5.00
N GLU A 242 7.63 7.87 -6.13
CA GLU A 242 7.04 7.13 -7.25
C GLU A 242 7.06 5.62 -7.03
N ASN A 243 5.91 5.01 -7.24
CA ASN A 243 5.71 3.57 -7.34
C ASN A 243 5.06 3.27 -8.68
N THR A 244 5.69 2.44 -9.51
CA THR A 244 5.13 1.93 -10.75
C THR A 244 4.77 0.47 -10.54
N ILE A 245 3.49 0.16 -10.60
CA ILE A 245 2.94 -1.13 -10.18
C ILE A 245 2.27 -1.82 -11.35
N LYS A 246 2.72 -3.03 -11.68
CA LYS A 246 2.02 -3.90 -12.61
C LYS A 246 0.86 -4.58 -11.90
N ILE A 247 -0.35 -4.32 -12.35
CA ILE A 247 -1.57 -4.83 -11.75
C ILE A 247 -1.77 -6.30 -12.10
N LEU A 248 -1.99 -7.13 -11.07
CA LEU A 248 -2.11 -8.59 -11.20
C LEU A 248 -3.56 -9.10 -11.19
N SER A 249 -4.53 -8.25 -10.86
CA SER A 249 -5.96 -8.61 -10.89
C SER A 249 -6.81 -7.36 -11.07
N ASP A 250 -8.01 -7.54 -11.63
CA ASP A 250 -9.02 -6.48 -11.59
C ASP A 250 -9.45 -6.19 -10.15
N GLY A 251 -9.94 -4.99 -9.89
CA GLY A 251 -10.53 -4.69 -8.60
C GLY A 251 -10.59 -3.21 -8.22
N LEU A 252 -11.25 -2.96 -7.09
CA LEU A 252 -11.20 -1.68 -6.39
C LEU A 252 -9.88 -1.55 -5.62
N VAL A 253 -9.40 -0.33 -5.51
CA VAL A 253 -8.12 -0.02 -4.85
C VAL A 253 -8.36 0.54 -3.46
N TYR A 254 -7.62 0.01 -2.49
CA TYR A 254 -7.65 0.44 -1.09
C TYR A 254 -6.24 0.74 -0.60
N ILE A 255 -6.10 1.69 0.33
CA ILE A 255 -4.84 1.96 1.02
C ILE A 255 -4.91 1.41 2.44
N GLN A 256 -3.96 0.56 2.78
CA GLN A 256 -3.73 0.14 4.16
C GLN A 256 -2.62 0.99 4.77
N ASN A 257 -3.02 1.83 5.71
CA ASN A 257 -2.14 2.56 6.60
C ASN A 257 -2.42 2.06 8.02
N LEU A 258 -1.73 0.99 8.42
CA LEU A 258 -1.99 0.30 9.69
C LEU A 258 -0.93 0.65 10.74
N THR A 259 -1.37 0.79 11.99
CA THR A 259 -0.49 1.01 13.14
C THR A 259 -0.90 0.11 14.31
N ASN A 260 0.07 -0.29 15.14
CA ASN A 260 -0.23 -1.03 16.37
C ASN A 260 -0.70 -0.12 17.51
N GLU A 261 -0.52 1.19 17.37
CA GLU A 261 -1.04 2.16 18.31
C GLU A 261 -2.57 2.23 18.23
N LYS A 262 -3.18 2.54 19.36
CA LYS A 262 -4.63 2.71 19.43
C LYS A 262 -5.03 3.98 18.68
N ILE A 263 -5.69 3.82 17.55
CA ILE A 263 -6.34 4.92 16.83
C ILE A 263 -7.84 4.67 16.88
N PRO A 264 -8.63 5.56 17.49
CA PRO A 264 -10.08 5.41 17.51
C PRO A 264 -10.67 5.37 16.09
N LEU A 265 -11.72 4.58 15.91
CA LEU A 265 -12.42 4.50 14.63
C LEU A 265 -13.05 5.86 14.29
N THR A 266 -13.65 6.51 15.30
CA THR A 266 -14.16 7.87 15.21
C THR A 266 -13.18 8.85 15.86
N LEU A 267 -12.80 9.91 15.14
CA LEU A 267 -11.87 10.92 15.64
C LEU A 267 -12.64 12.05 16.32
N GLU A 268 -13.17 11.79 17.52
CA GLU A 268 -14.06 12.72 18.21
C GLU A 268 -13.31 13.84 18.96
N THR A 269 -12.14 13.53 19.52
CA THR A 269 -11.34 14.51 20.25
C THR A 269 -10.23 15.12 19.39
N GLU A 270 -9.78 16.32 19.76
CA GLU A 270 -8.62 16.94 19.08
C GLU A 270 -7.34 16.10 19.25
N ALA A 271 -7.18 15.39 20.37
CA ALA A 271 -6.06 14.48 20.57
C ALA A 271 -6.11 13.30 19.59
N ASP A 272 -7.28 12.71 19.34
CA ASP A 272 -7.46 11.62 18.38
C ASP A 272 -7.16 12.10 16.96
N LYS A 273 -7.66 13.29 16.60
CA LYS A 273 -7.39 13.90 15.30
C LYS A 273 -5.90 14.16 15.08
N GLN A 274 -5.21 14.68 16.10
CA GLN A 274 -3.76 14.91 16.04
C GLN A 274 -2.98 13.60 15.93
N ALA A 275 -3.34 12.58 16.70
CA ALA A 275 -2.71 11.26 16.63
C ALA A 275 -2.88 10.61 15.25
N ALA A 276 -4.05 10.73 14.66
CA ALA A 276 -4.29 10.27 13.29
C ALA A 276 -3.51 11.10 12.26
N ALA A 277 -3.55 12.42 12.34
CA ALA A 277 -2.87 13.32 11.42
C ALA A 277 -1.35 13.13 11.40
N ALA A 278 -0.75 12.78 12.56
CA ALA A 278 0.68 12.49 12.67
C ALA A 278 1.14 11.30 11.80
N LYS A 279 0.21 10.43 11.40
CA LYS A 279 0.46 9.21 10.61
C LYS A 279 -0.35 9.17 9.29
N THR A 280 -1.12 10.20 9.01
CA THR A 280 -1.87 10.35 7.75
C THR A 280 -0.91 10.63 6.61
N VAL A 281 -1.09 9.94 5.49
CA VAL A 281 -0.21 10.04 4.32
C VAL A 281 -1.01 10.46 3.10
N LYS A 282 -0.51 11.48 2.39
CA LYS A 282 -1.07 11.95 1.12
C LYS A 282 -0.59 11.04 -0.01
N ILE A 283 -1.52 10.59 -0.85
CA ILE A 283 -1.21 9.75 -2.01
C ILE A 283 -1.93 10.32 -3.23
N HIS A 284 -1.28 10.21 -4.38
CA HIS A 284 -1.80 10.65 -5.66
C HIS A 284 -1.70 9.51 -6.69
N PHE A 285 -2.79 9.26 -7.40
CA PHE A 285 -2.92 8.30 -8.50
C PHE A 285 -3.06 9.06 -9.83
N PRO A 286 -1.98 9.53 -10.45
CA PRO A 286 -2.05 10.35 -11.65
C PRO A 286 -2.77 9.63 -12.79
N PHE A 287 -3.82 10.25 -13.34
CA PHE A 287 -4.60 9.73 -14.46
C PHE A 287 -5.27 8.37 -14.25
N ALA A 288 -5.31 7.86 -13.01
CA ALA A 288 -5.99 6.60 -12.72
C ALA A 288 -7.48 6.65 -13.07
N LYS A 289 -8.05 5.48 -13.34
CA LYS A 289 -9.48 5.31 -13.63
C LYS A 289 -10.28 5.49 -12.35
N VAL A 290 -11.25 6.40 -12.39
CA VAL A 290 -12.10 6.73 -11.25
C VAL A 290 -13.41 5.96 -11.34
N ASN A 291 -13.78 5.29 -10.24
CA ASN A 291 -15.08 4.70 -9.98
C ASN A 291 -15.90 5.56 -9.01
N GLY A 292 -15.22 6.18 -8.06
CA GLY A 292 -15.83 6.86 -6.93
C GLY A 292 -16.13 5.92 -5.77
N TYR A 293 -16.45 6.51 -4.64
CA TYR A 293 -17.07 5.90 -3.46
C TYR A 293 -17.97 6.96 -2.80
N PHE A 294 -18.84 6.54 -1.90
CA PHE A 294 -19.73 7.45 -1.17
C PHE A 294 -19.42 7.43 0.33
N ASP A 295 -19.30 8.61 0.93
CA ASP A 295 -19.21 8.79 2.38
C ASP A 295 -20.56 9.27 2.93
N ALA A 296 -21.30 8.38 3.57
CA ALA A 296 -22.62 8.68 4.12
C ALA A 296 -22.58 9.62 5.33
N GLN A 297 -21.41 9.82 5.94
CA GLN A 297 -21.26 10.74 7.08
C GLN A 297 -21.35 12.20 6.65
N THR A 298 -21.01 12.52 5.41
CA THR A 298 -20.93 13.88 4.89
C THR A 298 -21.75 14.11 3.64
N GLY A 299 -22.06 13.05 2.92
CA GLY A 299 -22.76 13.11 1.64
C GLY A 299 -24.28 13.09 1.75
N THR A 300 -24.92 13.44 0.65
CA THR A 300 -26.38 13.45 0.47
C THR A 300 -26.84 12.28 -0.40
N GLN A 301 -28.11 11.94 -0.34
CA GLN A 301 -28.71 10.91 -1.20
C GLN A 301 -28.52 11.24 -2.70
N ALA A 302 -28.61 12.51 -3.08
CA ALA A 302 -28.45 12.94 -4.48
C ALA A 302 -26.98 12.73 -4.96
N GLU A 303 -26.01 12.98 -4.10
CA GLU A 303 -24.58 12.71 -4.40
C GLU A 303 -24.33 11.21 -4.53
N PHE A 304 -24.94 10.36 -3.68
CA PHE A 304 -24.87 8.92 -3.85
C PHE A 304 -25.38 8.46 -5.21
N GLU A 305 -26.53 8.96 -5.61
CA GLU A 305 -27.12 8.65 -6.92
C GLU A 305 -26.23 9.12 -8.08
N GLU A 306 -25.53 10.25 -7.90
CA GLU A 306 -24.55 10.72 -8.87
C GLU A 306 -23.34 9.80 -8.95
N VAL A 307 -22.79 9.38 -7.81
CA VAL A 307 -21.70 8.41 -7.74
C VAL A 307 -22.10 7.11 -8.44
N LEU A 308 -23.31 6.60 -8.19
CA LEU A 308 -23.84 5.40 -8.86
C LEU A 308 -23.98 5.57 -10.39
N ARG A 309 -24.41 6.76 -10.86
CA ARG A 309 -24.52 7.04 -12.30
C ARG A 309 -23.15 7.06 -12.97
N ASN A 310 -22.13 7.56 -12.27
CA ASN A 310 -20.78 7.75 -12.79
C ASN A 310 -19.88 6.53 -12.64
N ALA A 311 -20.26 5.56 -11.80
CA ALA A 311 -19.49 4.35 -11.55
C ALA A 311 -19.17 3.60 -12.86
N LYS A 312 -17.93 3.16 -12.98
CA LYS A 312 -17.38 2.44 -14.13
C LYS A 312 -17.07 0.98 -13.82
N TYR A 313 -16.76 0.69 -12.56
CA TYR A 313 -16.58 -0.67 -12.06
C TYR A 313 -17.92 -1.18 -11.49
N GLN A 314 -18.06 -2.49 -11.39
CA GLN A 314 -19.32 -3.11 -11.02
C GLN A 314 -19.67 -2.96 -9.54
N ASP A 315 -18.67 -2.79 -8.68
CA ASP A 315 -18.84 -2.67 -7.23
C ASP A 315 -18.52 -1.23 -6.80
N ILE A 316 -19.12 -0.78 -5.70
CA ILE A 316 -18.89 0.53 -5.13
C ILE A 316 -18.87 0.47 -3.61
N ASP A 317 -18.05 1.30 -3.00
CA ASP A 317 -17.91 1.43 -1.57
C ASP A 317 -18.82 2.52 -1.01
N VAL A 318 -19.44 2.24 0.13
CA VAL A 318 -20.18 3.18 0.95
C VAL A 318 -19.61 3.17 2.36
N LEU A 319 -19.17 4.32 2.83
CA LEU A 319 -18.64 4.51 4.17
C LEU A 319 -19.72 5.07 5.10
N GLY A 320 -19.94 4.42 6.23
CA GLY A 320 -20.64 4.95 7.38
C GLY A 320 -19.69 5.32 8.50
N LYS A 321 -20.22 5.62 9.67
CA LYS A 321 -19.44 5.95 10.85
C LYS A 321 -18.65 4.76 11.39
N TYR A 322 -19.27 3.59 11.43
CA TYR A 322 -18.71 2.35 11.97
C TYR A 322 -18.67 1.22 10.94
N VAL A 323 -19.40 1.36 9.85
CA VAL A 323 -19.57 0.33 8.83
C VAL A 323 -19.04 0.79 7.50
N HIS A 324 -18.39 -0.11 6.78
CA HIS A 324 -17.99 0.04 5.38
C HIS A 324 -18.65 -1.09 4.59
N ILE A 325 -19.47 -0.73 3.62
CA ILE A 325 -20.19 -1.67 2.76
C ILE A 325 -19.64 -1.57 1.35
N THR A 326 -19.32 -2.69 0.75
CA THR A 326 -19.04 -2.77 -0.69
C THR A 326 -20.10 -3.66 -1.32
N TRP A 327 -20.80 -3.14 -2.31
CA TRP A 327 -21.86 -3.87 -3.01
C TRP A 327 -21.87 -3.55 -4.49
N THR A 328 -22.67 -4.31 -5.27
CA THR A 328 -22.75 -4.04 -6.70
C THR A 328 -23.54 -2.76 -6.99
N VAL A 329 -23.11 -2.04 -8.01
CA VAL A 329 -23.78 -0.83 -8.49
C VAL A 329 -25.22 -1.13 -8.90
N ASN A 330 -25.47 -2.32 -9.48
CA ASN A 330 -26.81 -2.73 -9.91
C ASN A 330 -27.73 -2.96 -8.73
N ASP A 331 -27.28 -3.66 -7.69
CA ASP A 331 -28.10 -3.92 -6.50
C ASP A 331 -28.47 -2.62 -5.79
N TYR A 332 -27.54 -1.66 -5.72
CA TYR A 332 -27.84 -0.32 -5.20
C TYR A 332 -28.87 0.44 -6.05
N LYS A 333 -28.81 0.32 -7.38
CA LYS A 333 -29.80 0.95 -8.28
C LYS A 333 -31.18 0.32 -8.18
N GLU A 334 -31.26 -0.95 -7.84
CA GLU A 334 -32.52 -1.69 -7.67
C GLU A 334 -33.08 -1.57 -6.25
N ALA A 335 -32.25 -1.13 -5.29
CA ALA A 335 -32.69 -0.92 -3.92
C ALA A 335 -33.72 0.22 -3.83
N ASN A 336 -34.83 -0.03 -3.13
CA ASN A 336 -35.86 0.99 -2.91
C ASN A 336 -35.63 1.81 -1.64
N THR A 337 -34.70 1.39 -0.78
CA THR A 337 -34.39 2.10 0.47
C THR A 337 -33.26 3.09 0.22
N PRO A 338 -33.42 4.37 0.61
CA PRO A 338 -32.34 5.35 0.52
C PRO A 338 -31.07 4.88 1.26
N ILE A 339 -29.90 5.12 0.69
CA ILE A 339 -28.64 4.63 1.28
C ILE A 339 -28.41 5.22 2.67
N LEU A 340 -28.81 6.47 2.92
CA LEU A 340 -28.64 7.09 4.23
C LEU A 340 -29.46 6.39 5.31
N GLU A 341 -30.69 5.92 4.99
CA GLU A 341 -31.49 5.12 5.92
C GLU A 341 -30.86 3.75 6.21
N VAL A 342 -30.25 3.12 5.18
CA VAL A 342 -29.52 1.86 5.36
C VAL A 342 -28.33 2.06 6.28
N MET A 343 -27.55 3.12 6.06
CA MET A 343 -26.37 3.39 6.85
C MET A 343 -26.72 3.76 8.30
N ASP A 344 -27.77 4.53 8.54
CA ASP A 344 -28.27 4.86 9.88
C ASP A 344 -28.71 3.61 10.67
N LEU A 345 -29.16 2.57 9.99
CA LEU A 345 -29.54 1.30 10.62
C LEU A 345 -28.34 0.39 10.92
N MET A 346 -27.23 0.57 10.18
CA MET A 346 -26.05 -0.28 10.28
C MET A 346 -24.96 0.32 11.19
N ASP A 347 -24.91 1.65 11.30
CA ASP A 347 -24.03 2.39 12.18
C ASP A 347 -24.58 2.48 13.62
#